data_0b82ae445efe815aac28fcf61845a579
#
_entry.id   0b82ae445efe815aac28fcf61845a579
#
_cell.length_a   1.000
_cell.length_b   1.000
_cell.length_c   1.000
_cell.angle_alpha   90.00
_cell.angle_beta   90.00
_cell.angle_gamma   90.00
#
_symmetry.space_group_name_H-M   'P 1'
#
loop_
_entity.id
_entity.type
_entity.pdbx_description
1 polymer ?
#
loop_
_entity_poly.entity_id
_entity_poly.type
_entity_poly.pdbx_seq_one_letter_code
_entity_poly.pdbx_strand_id
1 'polypeptide(L)'
;MSDAPIIATTRLNHWFGSGDARKQALFDIDLTLQRGSFTVLMGPSGSGKTTVLTLVGCLRAVQDGSALLLGQELNGATEAMLIALRRKLGFIFQAHNLHESLTAAQNVIMGLQVHPGVPEAAAEQAAVHALGLVGLADRTGYLPANLSGGQKQRVAVARALVANPALVLADEPTAALDKDSAADVVDLLKRMGQARGTTTLLVTHDPRILDRADRILTLEDGRIVKVEERG
;
A
#
# COMPACT_ATOMS: atom_id res chain seq x y z
N MET A 1 -1.28 -24.23 0.65
CA MET A 1 -0.89 -22.80 0.78
C MET A 1 -0.79 -22.54 2.26
N SER A 2 0.23 -21.82 2.75
CA SER A 2 0.38 -21.56 4.19
C SER A 2 -0.78 -20.71 4.69
N ASP A 3 -1.48 -21.19 5.70
CA ASP A 3 -2.63 -20.50 6.35
C ASP A 3 -2.18 -19.31 7.21
N ALA A 4 -0.88 -19.01 7.22
CA ALA A 4 -0.30 -17.94 8.01
C ALA A 4 -0.62 -16.55 7.39
N PRO A 5 -1.04 -15.58 8.22
CA PRO A 5 -1.35 -14.24 7.78
C PRO A 5 -0.13 -13.55 7.16
N ILE A 6 -0.37 -12.60 6.25
CA ILE A 6 0.70 -11.80 5.65
C ILE A 6 1.20 -10.72 6.60
N ILE A 7 0.30 -10.16 7.41
CA ILE A 7 0.58 -9.22 8.51
C ILE A 7 -0.08 -9.78 9.77
N ALA A 8 0.65 -9.75 10.88
CA ALA A 8 0.09 -9.93 12.22
C ALA A 8 0.79 -8.98 13.19
N THR A 9 0.04 -8.15 13.91
CA THR A 9 0.57 -7.32 14.99
C THR A 9 -0.03 -7.72 16.32
N THR A 10 0.76 -7.62 17.38
CA THR A 10 0.32 -7.88 18.76
C THR A 10 0.78 -6.75 19.65
N ARG A 11 -0.18 -6.06 20.26
CA ARG A 11 0.04 -4.90 21.15
C ARG A 11 1.05 -3.91 20.56
N LEU A 12 0.89 -3.59 19.25
CA LEU A 12 1.80 -2.68 18.56
C LEU A 12 1.52 -1.26 19.06
N ASN A 13 2.55 -0.64 19.62
CA ASN A 13 2.52 0.73 20.12
C ASN A 13 3.50 1.62 19.36
N HIS A 14 3.19 2.89 19.24
CA HIS A 14 4.08 3.86 18.60
C HIS A 14 3.97 5.25 19.19
N TRP A 15 5.12 5.94 19.32
CA TRP A 15 5.23 7.32 19.82
C TRP A 15 5.96 8.19 18.81
N PHE A 16 5.55 9.45 18.74
CA PHE A 16 6.27 10.52 18.06
C PHE A 16 6.94 11.42 19.07
N GLY A 17 8.01 12.11 18.63
CA GLY A 17 8.78 13.03 19.48
C GLY A 17 9.67 12.31 20.49
N SER A 18 10.32 13.10 21.36
CA SER A 18 11.23 12.63 22.39
C SER A 18 11.12 13.49 23.65
N GLY A 19 11.55 13.00 24.80
CA GLY A 19 11.46 13.72 26.08
C GLY A 19 10.03 14.14 26.40
N ASP A 20 9.85 15.37 26.85
CA ASP A 20 8.54 15.92 27.22
C ASP A 20 7.57 16.10 26.04
N ALA A 21 8.09 16.12 24.82
CA ALA A 21 7.27 16.19 23.61
C ALA A 21 6.85 14.80 23.09
N ARG A 22 7.16 13.72 23.78
CA ARG A 22 6.79 12.36 23.38
C ARG A 22 5.28 12.17 23.50
N LYS A 23 4.63 11.87 22.37
CA LYS A 23 3.18 11.64 22.28
C LYS A 23 2.90 10.26 21.69
N GLN A 24 2.12 9.45 22.37
CA GLN A 24 1.66 8.16 21.86
C GLN A 24 0.63 8.36 20.75
N ALA A 25 0.82 7.65 19.64
CA ALA A 25 -0.04 7.72 18.46
C ALA A 25 -0.78 6.40 18.18
N LEU A 26 -0.24 5.26 18.62
CA LEU A 26 -0.88 3.96 18.52
C LEU A 26 -0.86 3.26 19.88
N PHE A 27 -1.98 2.62 20.22
CA PHE A 27 -2.20 1.98 21.49
C PHE A 27 -2.68 0.54 21.26
N ASP A 28 -1.82 -0.44 21.56
CA ASP A 28 -2.11 -1.87 21.56
C ASP A 28 -2.83 -2.32 20.26
N ILE A 29 -2.23 -2.02 19.09
CA ILE A 29 -2.81 -2.41 17.81
C ILE A 29 -2.63 -3.91 17.59
N ASP A 30 -3.74 -4.64 17.62
CA ASP A 30 -3.85 -6.03 17.22
C ASP A 30 -4.50 -6.11 15.84
N LEU A 31 -3.71 -6.46 14.82
CA LEU A 31 -4.11 -6.48 13.42
C LEU A 31 -3.65 -7.79 12.78
N THR A 32 -4.56 -8.44 12.05
CA THR A 32 -4.23 -9.62 11.25
C THR A 32 -4.78 -9.43 9.84
N LEU A 33 -3.93 -9.59 8.80
CA LEU A 33 -4.34 -9.61 7.40
C LEU A 33 -4.09 -10.98 6.81
N GLN A 34 -5.13 -11.58 6.25
CA GLN A 34 -5.01 -12.84 5.54
C GLN A 34 -4.46 -12.64 4.13
N ARG A 35 -3.77 -13.66 3.59
CA ARG A 35 -3.23 -13.61 2.23
C ARG A 35 -4.35 -13.51 1.21
N GLY A 36 -4.16 -12.66 0.19
CA GLY A 36 -5.13 -12.45 -0.88
C GLY A 36 -6.35 -11.60 -0.50
N SER A 37 -6.48 -11.17 0.75
CA SER A 37 -7.61 -10.33 1.18
C SER A 37 -7.44 -8.86 0.74
N PHE A 38 -8.57 -8.19 0.54
CA PHE A 38 -8.65 -6.75 0.35
C PHE A 38 -9.23 -6.11 1.62
N THR A 39 -8.34 -5.57 2.46
CA THR A 39 -8.70 -4.99 3.76
C THR A 39 -8.64 -3.46 3.70
N VAL A 40 -9.67 -2.81 4.23
CA VAL A 40 -9.72 -1.36 4.39
C VAL A 40 -9.51 -1.00 5.87
N LEU A 41 -8.55 -0.11 6.14
CA LEU A 41 -8.36 0.53 7.45
C LEU A 41 -8.92 1.95 7.35
N MET A 42 -10.08 2.17 7.95
CA MET A 42 -10.75 3.46 7.95
C MET A 42 -10.63 4.17 9.31
N GLY A 43 -10.94 5.47 9.31
CA GLY A 43 -10.99 6.29 10.51
C GLY A 43 -10.81 7.77 10.20
N PRO A 44 -11.05 8.66 11.16
CA PRO A 44 -10.87 10.11 10.99
C PRO A 44 -9.42 10.49 10.70
N SER A 45 -9.21 11.71 10.19
CA SER A 45 -7.86 12.26 10.03
C SER A 45 -7.14 12.31 11.38
N GLY A 46 -5.86 11.92 11.40
CA GLY A 46 -5.06 11.90 12.63
C GLY A 46 -5.26 10.67 13.52
N SER A 47 -6.13 9.71 13.18
CA SER A 47 -6.36 8.50 14.00
C SER A 47 -5.17 7.53 14.04
N GLY A 48 -4.12 7.70 13.21
CA GLY A 48 -2.95 6.83 13.20
C GLY A 48 -2.87 5.86 12.01
N LYS A 49 -3.77 5.92 11.03
CA LYS A 49 -3.83 5.00 9.87
C LYS A 49 -2.51 4.94 9.08
N THR A 50 -1.98 6.10 8.67
CA THR A 50 -0.68 6.19 7.97
C THR A 50 0.46 5.68 8.86
N THR A 51 0.36 5.83 10.19
CA THR A 51 1.36 5.30 11.12
C THR A 51 1.35 3.77 11.11
N VAL A 52 0.17 3.13 11.18
CA VAL A 52 0.04 1.68 11.05
C VAL A 52 0.63 1.22 9.71
N LEU A 53 0.22 1.86 8.59
CA LEU A 53 0.68 1.52 7.24
C LEU A 53 2.21 1.62 7.12
N THR A 54 2.83 2.68 7.65
CA THR A 54 4.28 2.88 7.58
C THR A 54 5.08 1.91 8.46
N LEU A 55 4.53 1.49 9.59
CA LEU A 55 5.14 0.46 10.46
C LEU A 55 5.13 -0.91 9.77
N VAL A 56 3.96 -1.40 9.35
CA VAL A 56 3.84 -2.70 8.68
C VAL A 56 4.49 -2.71 7.30
N GLY A 57 4.68 -1.53 6.70
CA GLY A 57 5.39 -1.34 5.42
C GLY A 57 6.91 -1.21 5.55
N CYS A 58 7.49 -1.40 6.72
CA CYS A 58 8.94 -1.28 6.97
C CYS A 58 9.51 0.12 6.63
N LEU A 59 8.67 1.18 6.63
CA LEU A 59 9.11 2.57 6.41
C LEU A 59 9.41 3.28 7.73
N ARG A 60 9.00 2.68 8.85
CA ARG A 60 9.21 3.19 10.20
C ARG A 60 9.58 2.02 11.12
N ALA A 61 10.49 2.26 12.06
CA ALA A 61 10.88 1.24 13.03
C ALA A 61 9.74 0.95 14.03
N VAL A 62 9.52 -0.33 14.33
CA VAL A 62 8.67 -0.77 15.43
C VAL A 62 9.38 -0.43 16.74
N GLN A 63 8.67 0.22 17.66
CA GLN A 63 9.24 0.68 18.95
C GLN A 63 8.83 -0.23 20.10
N ASP A 64 7.63 -0.80 20.05
CA ASP A 64 7.07 -1.64 21.11
C ASP A 64 5.96 -2.54 20.57
N GLY A 65 5.80 -3.73 21.13
CA GLY A 65 4.94 -4.78 20.63
C GLY A 65 5.60 -5.63 19.56
N SER A 66 4.83 -6.46 18.88
CA SER A 66 5.27 -7.32 17.76
C SER A 66 4.57 -6.93 16.48
N ALA A 67 5.30 -6.95 15.36
CA ALA A 67 4.74 -6.80 14.03
C ALA A 67 5.41 -7.80 13.07
N LEU A 68 4.66 -8.82 12.68
CA LEU A 68 5.09 -9.82 11.70
C LEU A 68 4.67 -9.40 10.30
N LEU A 69 5.61 -9.38 9.36
CA LEU A 69 5.36 -9.23 7.94
C LEU A 69 5.93 -10.44 7.19
N LEU A 70 5.10 -11.16 6.45
CA LEU A 70 5.51 -12.40 5.75
C LEU A 70 6.19 -13.41 6.70
N GLY A 71 5.75 -13.45 7.96
CA GLY A 71 6.30 -14.32 9.01
C GLY A 71 7.62 -13.84 9.63
N GLN A 72 8.11 -12.64 9.26
CA GLN A 72 9.34 -12.06 9.81
C GLN A 72 9.01 -10.95 10.82
N GLU A 73 9.62 -10.99 12.01
CA GLU A 73 9.44 -9.97 13.05
C GLU A 73 10.15 -8.67 12.64
N LEU A 74 9.42 -7.56 12.71
CA LEU A 74 9.93 -6.23 12.37
C LEU A 74 10.56 -5.51 13.56
N ASN A 75 10.14 -5.86 14.80
CA ASN A 75 10.73 -5.29 16.01
C ASN A 75 12.17 -5.80 16.16
N GLY A 76 13.13 -4.89 16.16
CA GLY A 76 14.56 -5.24 16.20
C GLY A 76 15.12 -5.80 14.89
N ALA A 77 14.37 -5.76 13.78
CA ALA A 77 14.84 -6.24 12.48
C ALA A 77 16.03 -5.43 11.97
N THR A 78 16.97 -6.11 11.30
CA THR A 78 18.11 -5.45 10.67
C THR A 78 17.69 -4.69 9.41
N GLU A 79 18.43 -3.64 9.04
CA GLU A 79 18.15 -2.87 7.81
C GLU A 79 18.17 -3.77 6.56
N ALA A 80 19.08 -4.75 6.48
CA ALA A 80 19.13 -5.70 5.37
C ALA A 80 17.84 -6.51 5.26
N MET A 81 17.27 -6.95 6.37
CA MET A 81 15.99 -7.67 6.41
C MET A 81 14.82 -6.76 5.98
N LEU A 82 14.78 -5.51 6.50
CA LEU A 82 13.76 -4.54 6.13
C LEU A 82 13.80 -4.20 4.63
N ILE A 83 15.00 -4.05 4.03
CA ILE A 83 15.18 -3.87 2.59
C ILE A 83 14.64 -5.09 1.81
N ALA A 84 14.96 -6.31 2.25
CA ALA A 84 14.49 -7.52 1.59
C ALA A 84 12.95 -7.66 1.66
N LEU A 85 12.33 -7.24 2.76
CA LEU A 85 10.88 -7.21 2.91
C LEU A 85 10.24 -6.12 2.03
N ARG A 86 10.78 -4.89 2.03
CA ARG A 86 10.28 -3.78 1.20
C ARG A 86 10.22 -4.13 -0.29
N ARG A 87 11.14 -4.95 -0.80
CA ARG A 87 11.10 -5.46 -2.19
C ARG A 87 9.84 -6.29 -2.51
N LYS A 88 9.20 -6.87 -1.50
CA LYS A 88 7.97 -7.66 -1.66
C LYS A 88 6.69 -6.83 -1.53
N LEU A 89 6.83 -5.51 -1.35
CA LEU A 89 5.73 -4.58 -1.12
C LEU A 89 5.55 -3.64 -2.31
N GLY A 90 4.29 -3.31 -2.60
CA GLY A 90 3.93 -2.21 -3.48
C GLY A 90 3.35 -1.07 -2.65
N PHE A 91 3.76 0.18 -2.93
CA PHE A 91 3.25 1.35 -2.24
C PHE A 91 2.49 2.28 -3.19
N ILE A 92 1.31 2.72 -2.75
CA ILE A 92 0.52 3.76 -3.39
C ILE A 92 0.33 4.87 -2.37
N PHE A 93 0.79 6.07 -2.68
CA PHE A 93 0.71 7.24 -1.81
C PHE A 93 -0.36 8.22 -2.28
N GLN A 94 -0.92 8.98 -1.36
CA GLN A 94 -1.96 9.99 -1.62
C GLN A 94 -1.57 11.00 -2.71
N ALA A 95 -0.32 11.45 -2.73
CA ALA A 95 0.19 12.44 -3.70
C ALA A 95 0.68 11.83 -5.03
N HIS A 96 0.34 10.57 -5.32
CA HIS A 96 0.82 9.78 -6.46
C HIS A 96 2.34 9.55 -6.47
N ASN A 97 3.13 10.54 -6.05
CA ASN A 97 4.60 10.55 -6.00
C ASN A 97 5.22 10.11 -7.33
N LEU A 98 4.68 10.63 -8.44
CA LEU A 98 5.28 10.45 -9.76
C LEU A 98 6.42 11.45 -9.92
N HIS A 99 7.49 11.00 -10.57
CA HIS A 99 8.59 11.86 -10.94
C HIS A 99 8.21 12.65 -12.20
N GLU A 100 8.13 13.97 -12.06
CA GLU A 100 7.58 14.86 -13.10
C GLU A 100 8.39 14.87 -14.41
N SER A 101 9.70 14.58 -14.35
CA SER A 101 10.57 14.52 -15.53
C SER A 101 10.58 13.15 -16.22
N LEU A 102 9.89 12.15 -15.67
CA LEU A 102 9.84 10.80 -16.21
C LEU A 102 8.48 10.53 -16.85
N THR A 103 8.49 9.77 -17.95
CA THR A 103 7.26 9.31 -18.62
C THR A 103 6.48 8.35 -17.71
N ALA A 104 5.24 8.04 -18.08
CA ALA A 104 4.42 7.06 -17.38
C ALA A 104 5.13 5.69 -17.31
N ALA A 105 5.71 5.22 -18.41
CA ALA A 105 6.48 3.97 -18.42
C ALA A 105 7.70 4.03 -17.50
N GLN A 106 8.48 5.11 -17.56
CA GLN A 106 9.66 5.28 -16.70
C GLN A 106 9.28 5.37 -15.22
N ASN A 107 8.17 6.02 -14.86
CA ASN A 107 7.64 6.02 -13.51
C ASN A 107 7.27 4.60 -13.04
N VAL A 108 6.72 3.76 -13.92
CA VAL A 108 6.41 2.36 -13.58
C VAL A 108 7.69 1.54 -13.42
N ILE A 109 8.70 1.73 -14.29
CA ILE A 109 10.01 1.06 -14.20
C ILE A 109 10.69 1.30 -12.85
N MET A 110 10.50 2.48 -12.22
CA MET A 110 11.03 2.74 -10.88
C MET A 110 10.60 1.68 -9.84
N GLY A 111 9.42 1.07 -10.00
CA GLY A 111 8.95 -0.02 -9.14
C GLY A 111 9.80 -1.29 -9.26
N LEU A 112 10.56 -1.45 -10.35
CA LEU A 112 11.47 -2.58 -10.58
C LEU A 112 12.92 -2.30 -10.16
N GLN A 113 13.30 -1.03 -10.00
CA GLN A 113 14.71 -0.64 -9.69
C GLN A 113 15.21 -1.20 -8.35
N VAL A 114 14.31 -1.51 -7.43
CA VAL A 114 14.66 -2.14 -6.14
C VAL A 114 15.00 -3.64 -6.28
N HIS A 115 14.78 -4.22 -7.47
CA HIS A 115 15.03 -5.63 -7.78
C HIS A 115 16.31 -5.75 -8.61
N PRO A 116 17.42 -6.28 -8.05
CA PRO A 116 18.67 -6.42 -8.79
C PRO A 116 18.53 -7.42 -9.94
N GLY A 117 19.19 -7.12 -11.06
CA GLY A 117 19.31 -8.05 -12.18
C GLY A 117 18.13 -8.07 -13.17
N VAL A 118 17.19 -7.13 -13.08
CA VAL A 118 16.14 -6.99 -14.10
C VAL A 118 16.75 -6.27 -15.31
N PRO A 119 16.82 -6.92 -16.50
CA PRO A 119 17.32 -6.29 -17.71
C PRO A 119 16.41 -5.12 -18.12
N GLU A 120 16.99 -4.06 -18.71
CA GLU A 120 16.26 -2.86 -19.14
C GLU A 120 15.09 -3.18 -20.08
N ALA A 121 15.32 -3.98 -21.10
CA ALA A 121 14.27 -4.40 -22.03
C ALA A 121 13.11 -5.17 -21.36
N ALA A 122 13.43 -5.98 -20.34
CA ALA A 122 12.39 -6.68 -19.56
C ALA A 122 11.61 -5.71 -18.66
N ALA A 123 12.27 -4.71 -18.09
CA ALA A 123 11.63 -3.68 -17.28
C ALA A 123 10.69 -2.80 -18.14
N GLU A 124 11.11 -2.44 -19.35
CA GLU A 124 10.27 -1.69 -20.30
C GLU A 124 9.02 -2.49 -20.69
N GLN A 125 9.18 -3.75 -21.07
CA GLN A 125 8.06 -4.63 -21.41
C GLN A 125 7.08 -4.80 -20.24
N ALA A 126 7.60 -5.00 -19.03
CA ALA A 126 6.78 -5.10 -17.84
C ALA A 126 6.01 -3.82 -17.53
N ALA A 127 6.64 -2.65 -17.72
CA ALA A 127 5.99 -1.35 -17.53
C ALA A 127 4.88 -1.11 -18.56
N VAL A 128 5.12 -1.38 -19.84
CA VAL A 128 4.11 -1.26 -20.90
C VAL A 128 2.94 -2.19 -20.62
N HIS A 129 3.23 -3.44 -20.24
CA HIS A 129 2.19 -4.40 -19.85
C HIS A 129 1.38 -3.90 -18.66
N ALA A 130 2.05 -3.43 -17.59
CA ALA A 130 1.38 -2.91 -16.40
C ALA A 130 0.49 -1.69 -16.71
N LEU A 131 0.95 -0.77 -17.58
CA LEU A 131 0.15 0.35 -18.05
C LEU A 131 -1.06 -0.10 -18.86
N GLY A 132 -0.91 -1.13 -19.68
CA GLY A 132 -2.03 -1.74 -20.41
C GLY A 132 -3.10 -2.28 -19.47
N LEU A 133 -2.71 -2.95 -18.38
CA LEU A 133 -3.65 -3.49 -17.38
C LEU A 133 -4.46 -2.41 -16.65
N VAL A 134 -3.91 -1.19 -16.52
CA VAL A 134 -4.60 -0.04 -15.91
C VAL A 134 -5.29 0.87 -16.94
N GLY A 135 -5.39 0.44 -18.21
CA GLY A 135 -6.05 1.18 -19.28
C GLY A 135 -5.28 2.40 -19.79
N LEU A 136 -3.93 2.36 -19.76
CA LEU A 136 -3.04 3.43 -20.19
C LEU A 136 -2.02 2.97 -21.25
N ALA A 137 -2.38 1.98 -22.07
CA ALA A 137 -1.51 1.43 -23.12
C ALA A 137 -1.03 2.51 -24.13
N ASP A 138 -1.89 3.49 -24.42
CA ASP A 138 -1.64 4.60 -25.34
C ASP A 138 -0.98 5.83 -24.68
N ARG A 139 -0.65 5.74 -23.38
CA ARG A 139 -0.10 6.85 -22.57
C ARG A 139 1.30 6.58 -22.01
N THR A 140 1.97 5.52 -22.45
CA THR A 140 3.28 5.09 -21.94
C THR A 140 4.36 6.18 -22.00
N GLY A 141 4.37 6.98 -23.07
CA GLY A 141 5.32 8.09 -23.27
C GLY A 141 4.89 9.44 -22.68
N TYR A 142 3.76 9.54 -22.01
CA TYR A 142 3.27 10.81 -21.47
C TYR A 142 3.98 11.17 -20.15
N LEU A 143 4.32 12.45 -20.01
CA LEU A 143 4.78 13.01 -18.74
C LEU A 143 3.59 13.22 -17.78
N PRO A 144 3.80 13.21 -16.45
CA PRO A 144 2.73 13.45 -15.47
C PRO A 144 1.95 14.74 -15.72
N ALA A 145 2.60 15.81 -16.20
CA ALA A 145 1.93 17.08 -16.51
C ALA A 145 0.83 16.93 -17.58
N ASN A 146 0.92 15.92 -18.45
CA ASN A 146 -0.02 15.65 -19.55
C ASN A 146 -1.07 14.58 -19.17
N LEU A 147 -1.12 14.14 -17.91
CA LEU A 147 -2.06 13.14 -17.40
C LEU A 147 -3.07 13.77 -16.47
N SER A 148 -4.33 13.33 -16.54
CA SER A 148 -5.35 13.67 -15.54
C SER A 148 -5.00 13.10 -14.16
N GLY A 149 -5.66 13.60 -13.08
CA GLY A 149 -5.46 13.06 -11.72
C GLY A 149 -5.72 11.55 -11.63
N GLY A 150 -6.81 11.06 -12.23
CA GLY A 150 -7.12 9.63 -12.30
C GLY A 150 -6.09 8.83 -13.10
N GLN A 151 -5.56 9.39 -14.20
CA GLN A 151 -4.50 8.73 -14.98
C GLN A 151 -3.18 8.67 -14.18
N LYS A 152 -2.80 9.75 -13.49
CA LYS A 152 -1.64 9.74 -12.56
C LYS A 152 -1.78 8.66 -11.50
N GLN A 153 -2.97 8.52 -10.93
CA GLN A 153 -3.25 7.48 -9.93
C GLN A 153 -3.12 6.08 -10.54
N ARG A 154 -3.63 5.84 -11.74
CA ARG A 154 -3.47 4.55 -12.44
C ARG A 154 -1.99 4.25 -12.75
N VAL A 155 -1.16 5.24 -13.07
CA VAL A 155 0.30 5.07 -13.20
C VAL A 155 0.92 4.66 -11.85
N ALA A 156 0.53 5.30 -10.74
CA ALA A 156 1.00 4.92 -9.41
C ALA A 156 0.59 3.48 -9.01
N VAL A 157 -0.63 3.06 -9.38
CA VAL A 157 -1.09 1.66 -9.21
C VAL A 157 -0.24 0.70 -10.06
N ALA A 158 0.00 1.02 -11.34
CA ALA A 158 0.83 0.20 -12.21
C ALA A 158 2.26 0.06 -11.65
N ARG A 159 2.85 1.16 -11.15
CA ARG A 159 4.16 1.16 -10.49
C ARG A 159 4.19 0.26 -9.25
N ALA A 160 3.16 0.31 -8.42
CA ALA A 160 3.08 -0.51 -7.22
C ALA A 160 2.97 -2.02 -7.53
N LEU A 161 2.34 -2.37 -8.65
CA LEU A 161 2.03 -3.76 -9.03
C LEU A 161 3.03 -4.39 -10.00
N VAL A 162 3.91 -3.60 -10.65
CA VAL A 162 4.80 -4.08 -11.71
C VAL A 162 5.74 -5.20 -11.27
N ALA A 163 6.18 -5.16 -10.01
CA ALA A 163 7.06 -6.17 -9.40
C ALA A 163 6.31 -7.39 -8.82
N ASN A 164 5.02 -7.54 -9.06
CA ASN A 164 4.18 -8.61 -8.47
C ASN A 164 4.33 -8.71 -6.94
N PRO A 165 4.03 -7.65 -6.19
CA PRO A 165 4.23 -7.63 -4.75
C PRO A 165 3.31 -8.64 -4.04
N ALA A 166 3.77 -9.17 -2.90
CA ALA A 166 2.93 -9.99 -2.04
C ALA A 166 1.87 -9.17 -1.30
N LEU A 167 2.18 -7.88 -1.02
CA LEU A 167 1.29 -6.95 -0.32
C LEU A 167 1.35 -5.57 -0.97
N VAL A 168 0.20 -4.98 -1.22
CA VAL A 168 0.04 -3.57 -1.59
C VAL A 168 -0.44 -2.78 -0.38
N LEU A 169 0.25 -1.70 -0.08
CA LEU A 169 -0.06 -0.72 0.94
C LEU A 169 -0.47 0.59 0.26
N ALA A 170 -1.73 0.97 0.39
CA ALA A 170 -2.30 2.15 -0.27
C ALA A 170 -2.77 3.18 0.78
N ASP A 171 -2.14 4.35 0.78
CA ASP A 171 -2.48 5.46 1.66
C ASP A 171 -3.33 6.49 0.90
N GLU A 172 -4.63 6.56 1.22
CA GLU A 172 -5.62 7.48 0.62
C GLU A 172 -5.58 7.50 -0.92
N PRO A 173 -5.60 6.34 -1.61
CA PRO A 173 -5.38 6.28 -3.07
C PRO A 173 -6.49 6.92 -3.89
N THR A 174 -7.59 7.32 -3.27
CA THR A 174 -8.77 7.88 -3.93
C THR A 174 -9.09 9.33 -3.54
N ALA A 175 -8.30 9.92 -2.64
CA ALA A 175 -8.62 11.23 -2.03
C ALA A 175 -8.74 12.40 -3.03
N ALA A 176 -8.01 12.33 -4.15
CA ALA A 176 -8.01 13.37 -5.19
C ALA A 176 -8.89 13.01 -6.41
N LEU A 177 -9.73 11.96 -6.31
CA LEU A 177 -10.51 11.44 -7.43
C LEU A 177 -12.00 11.73 -7.25
N ASP A 178 -12.71 11.93 -8.37
CA ASP A 178 -14.16 11.86 -8.41
C ASP A 178 -14.66 10.43 -8.08
N LYS A 179 -15.98 10.31 -7.85
CA LYS A 179 -16.59 9.05 -7.38
C LYS A 179 -16.31 7.87 -8.32
N ASP A 180 -16.43 8.09 -9.63
CA ASP A 180 -16.32 7.00 -10.61
C ASP A 180 -14.86 6.57 -10.78
N SER A 181 -13.95 7.53 -10.87
CA SER A 181 -12.50 7.28 -10.89
C SER A 181 -11.99 6.59 -9.62
N ALA A 182 -12.55 6.94 -8.44
CA ALA A 182 -12.22 6.30 -7.18
C ALA A 182 -12.64 4.83 -7.16
N ALA A 183 -13.88 4.55 -7.60
CA ALA A 183 -14.40 3.20 -7.72
C ALA A 183 -13.54 2.35 -8.68
N ASP A 184 -13.23 2.89 -9.85
CA ASP A 184 -12.40 2.23 -10.87
C ASP A 184 -11.02 1.82 -10.32
N VAL A 185 -10.35 2.70 -9.55
CA VAL A 185 -9.04 2.43 -8.97
C VAL A 185 -9.12 1.30 -7.94
N VAL A 186 -10.14 1.31 -7.09
CA VAL A 186 -10.31 0.26 -6.07
C VAL A 186 -10.67 -1.08 -6.72
N ASP A 187 -11.58 -1.09 -7.69
CA ASP A 187 -11.96 -2.29 -8.44
C ASP A 187 -10.77 -2.85 -9.22
N LEU A 188 -9.90 -1.99 -9.76
CA LEU A 188 -8.65 -2.38 -10.39
C LEU A 188 -7.72 -3.06 -9.39
N LEU A 189 -7.48 -2.46 -8.22
CA LEU A 189 -6.63 -3.03 -7.16
C LEU A 189 -7.16 -4.39 -6.71
N LYS A 190 -8.48 -4.53 -6.49
CA LYS A 190 -9.12 -5.79 -6.10
C LYS A 190 -8.96 -6.87 -7.16
N ARG A 191 -9.27 -6.57 -8.42
CA ARG A 191 -9.11 -7.52 -9.55
C ARG A 191 -7.66 -7.98 -9.71
N MET A 192 -6.71 -7.03 -9.67
CA MET A 192 -5.29 -7.36 -9.81
C MET A 192 -4.79 -8.18 -8.63
N GLY A 193 -5.26 -7.87 -7.41
CA GLY A 193 -4.98 -8.64 -6.21
C GLY A 193 -5.46 -10.08 -6.33
N GLN A 194 -6.72 -10.28 -6.69
CA GLN A 194 -7.32 -11.61 -6.88
C GLN A 194 -6.59 -12.43 -7.95
N ALA A 195 -6.29 -11.83 -9.11
CA ALA A 195 -5.62 -12.51 -10.22
C ALA A 195 -4.20 -12.98 -9.89
N ARG A 196 -3.51 -12.32 -8.95
CA ARG A 196 -2.10 -12.57 -8.61
C ARG A 196 -1.88 -13.07 -7.18
N GLY A 197 -2.94 -13.21 -6.38
CA GLY A 197 -2.86 -13.55 -4.96
C GLY A 197 -2.22 -12.44 -4.09
N THR A 198 -2.19 -11.20 -4.59
CA THR A 198 -1.66 -10.04 -3.85
C THR A 198 -2.66 -9.62 -2.77
N THR A 199 -2.19 -9.44 -1.55
CA THR A 199 -2.97 -8.86 -0.45
C THR A 199 -2.98 -7.34 -0.57
N THR A 200 -4.07 -6.69 -0.19
CA THR A 200 -4.14 -5.22 -0.17
C THR A 200 -4.58 -4.71 1.20
N LEU A 201 -3.83 -3.78 1.77
CA LEU A 201 -4.25 -2.92 2.87
C LEU A 201 -4.42 -1.50 2.34
N LEU A 202 -5.66 -1.04 2.28
CA LEU A 202 -6.00 0.31 1.84
C LEU A 202 -6.42 1.14 3.05
N VAL A 203 -5.77 2.27 3.23
CA VAL A 203 -6.07 3.25 4.27
C VAL A 203 -6.90 4.37 3.67
N THR A 204 -8.04 4.70 4.28
CA THR A 204 -8.90 5.80 3.82
C THR A 204 -9.84 6.32 4.91
N HIS A 205 -10.39 7.51 4.67
CA HIS A 205 -11.55 8.04 5.39
C HIS A 205 -12.80 8.11 4.48
N ASP A 206 -12.72 7.61 3.24
CA ASP A 206 -13.78 7.66 2.24
C ASP A 206 -14.74 6.45 2.37
N PRO A 207 -16.01 6.66 2.78
CA PRO A 207 -16.97 5.57 2.92
C PRO A 207 -17.44 4.97 1.58
N ARG A 208 -17.21 5.67 0.45
CA ARG A 208 -17.72 5.30 -0.87
C ARG A 208 -17.15 3.99 -1.42
N ILE A 209 -16.01 3.52 -0.88
CA ILE A 209 -15.31 2.33 -1.35
C ILE A 209 -15.45 1.12 -0.42
N LEU A 210 -16.15 1.26 0.70
CA LEU A 210 -16.21 0.22 1.75
C LEU A 210 -16.96 -1.04 1.31
N ASP A 211 -17.88 -0.92 0.35
CA ASP A 211 -18.62 -2.05 -0.23
C ASP A 211 -17.74 -3.02 -1.03
N ARG A 212 -16.54 -2.63 -1.35
CA ARG A 212 -15.55 -3.43 -2.08
C ARG A 212 -14.59 -4.21 -1.17
N ALA A 213 -14.57 -3.87 0.11
CA ALA A 213 -13.68 -4.51 1.08
C ALA A 213 -14.18 -5.91 1.46
N ASP A 214 -13.25 -6.86 1.62
CA ASP A 214 -13.53 -8.16 2.23
C ASP A 214 -13.55 -8.02 3.76
N ARG A 215 -12.80 -7.02 4.28
CA ARG A 215 -12.69 -6.72 5.70
C ARG A 215 -12.50 -5.23 5.93
N ILE A 216 -13.18 -4.68 6.94
CA ILE A 216 -13.04 -3.28 7.35
C ILE A 216 -12.60 -3.21 8.80
N LEU A 217 -11.58 -2.41 9.05
CA LEU A 217 -11.07 -2.08 10.37
C LEU A 217 -11.29 -0.60 10.62
N THR A 218 -11.85 -0.22 11.76
CA THR A 218 -12.02 1.19 12.13
C THR A 218 -10.98 1.55 13.19
N LEU A 219 -10.16 2.56 12.89
CA LEU A 219 -9.14 3.10 13.78
C LEU A 219 -9.58 4.49 14.29
N GLU A 220 -9.70 4.64 15.59
CA GLU A 220 -10.01 5.90 16.27
C GLU A 220 -9.02 6.12 17.42
N ASP A 221 -8.51 7.32 17.55
CA ASP A 221 -7.57 7.72 18.61
C ASP A 221 -6.43 6.72 18.84
N GLY A 222 -5.89 6.17 17.75
CA GLY A 222 -4.80 5.20 17.80
C GLY A 222 -5.18 3.79 18.26
N ARG A 223 -6.46 3.42 18.27
CA ARG A 223 -6.97 2.09 18.64
C ARG A 223 -7.89 1.51 17.58
N ILE A 224 -7.84 0.20 17.36
CA ILE A 224 -8.85 -0.50 16.56
C ILE A 224 -10.10 -0.64 17.40
N VAL A 225 -11.18 0.04 17.02
CA VAL A 225 -12.45 0.07 17.77
C VAL A 225 -13.51 -0.85 17.15
N LYS A 226 -13.35 -1.22 15.87
CA LYS A 226 -14.30 -2.07 15.16
C LYS A 226 -13.61 -2.92 14.10
N VAL A 227 -14.08 -4.15 13.94
CA VAL A 227 -13.69 -5.08 12.87
C VAL A 227 -14.97 -5.62 12.24
N GLU A 228 -15.08 -5.53 10.92
CA GLU A 228 -16.21 -6.03 10.13
C GLU A 228 -15.69 -6.96 9.04
N GLU A 229 -16.15 -8.23 9.04
CA GLU A 229 -15.90 -9.16 7.94
C GLU A 229 -17.04 -8.97 6.92
N ARG A 230 -16.67 -8.90 5.64
CA ARG A 230 -17.59 -8.78 4.51
C ARG A 230 -17.20 -9.86 3.49
N GLY A 231 -17.66 -11.05 3.72
CA GLY A 231 -17.43 -12.20 2.85
C GLY A 231 -18.51 -12.39 1.82
#